data_571dcf547763080705f3c49664b64894
#
_entry.id   571dcf547763080705f3c49664b64894
#
_cell.length_a   1.000
_cell.length_b   1.000
_cell.length_c   1.000
_cell.angle_alpha   90.00
_cell.angle_beta   90.00
_cell.angle_gamma   90.00
#
_symmetry.space_group_name_H-M   'P 1'
#
loop_
_entity.id
_entity.type
_entity.pdbx_description
1 polymer ?
#
loop_
_entity_poly.entity_id
_entity_poly.type
_entity_poly.pdbx_seq_one_letter_code
_entity_poly.pdbx_strand_id
1 'polypeptide(L)'
;MADKEQAEVNVAEGSEVPAPKGRLKLKLMIAAAAVLLVVVVVAATWFLFFRHSGEEMHAEAAPAKPPVFLEVSDMLVNLSGSPGERVQYLKVRIVLEVKEERQLEAIKPAMPRLTDIFQIYLRELRAGDLNGSAGLFRLKEELTRRVNTVISPSQVNAVLFKEIVIQ
;
A
#
# COMPACT_ATOMS: atom_id res chain seq x y z
N MET A 1 40.28 -94.65 -19.06
CA MET A 1 39.00 -95.35 -18.93
C MET A 1 37.93 -94.31 -18.97
N ALA A 2 37.41 -94.16 -20.12
CA ALA A 2 36.11 -94.67 -20.53
C ALA A 2 35.00 -93.81 -19.91
N ASP A 3 34.07 -93.24 -20.48
CA ASP A 3 33.54 -93.36 -21.85
C ASP A 3 32.32 -92.35 -21.84
N LYS A 4 32.19 -91.64 -22.93
CA LYS A 4 30.98 -91.61 -23.71
C LYS A 4 29.68 -91.22 -22.97
N GLU A 5 28.76 -90.57 -23.52
CA GLU A 5 28.25 -90.29 -24.87
C GLU A 5 27.06 -89.36 -24.80
N GLN A 6 27.06 -88.45 -25.67
CA GLN A 6 25.95 -88.16 -26.62
C GLN A 6 24.51 -88.27 -26.09
N ALA A 7 23.73 -87.31 -26.28
CA ALA A 7 22.81 -87.06 -27.42
C ALA A 7 21.77 -86.02 -27.02
N GLU A 8 21.76 -85.06 -27.81
CA GLU A 8 20.75 -84.67 -28.81
C GLU A 8 19.37 -84.28 -28.34
N VAL A 9 19.08 -83.07 -28.73
CA VAL A 9 17.93 -82.66 -29.57
C VAL A 9 16.53 -82.71 -28.94
N ASN A 10 15.86 -81.60 -28.74
CA ASN A 10 14.80 -81.11 -29.64
C ASN A 10 14.08 -79.90 -28.99
N VAL A 11 14.10 -78.79 -29.68
CA VAL A 11 13.01 -78.15 -30.35
C VAL A 11 11.65 -78.33 -29.70
N ALA A 12 11.10 -77.20 -29.21
CA ALA A 12 9.74 -76.70 -29.41
C ALA A 12 9.68 -75.38 -28.65
N GLU A 13 9.72 -74.32 -29.38
CA GLU A 13 8.55 -73.61 -29.93
C GLU A 13 7.64 -73.02 -28.90
N GLY A 14 7.73 -71.73 -28.84
CA GLY A 14 6.62 -70.84 -28.93
C GLY A 14 5.73 -70.75 -27.72
N SER A 15 5.93 -69.70 -26.96
CA SER A 15 4.73 -68.93 -26.52
C SER A 15 5.17 -67.52 -26.22
N GLU A 16 5.15 -66.68 -27.24
CA GLU A 16 5.02 -65.25 -27.08
C GLU A 16 3.69 -65.02 -26.41
N VAL A 17 3.73 -64.62 -25.16
CA VAL A 17 2.59 -64.04 -24.47
C VAL A 17 2.50 -62.58 -24.95
N PRO A 18 1.46 -62.16 -25.70
CA PRO A 18 1.32 -60.80 -26.12
C PRO A 18 1.06 -59.92 -24.87
N ALA A 19 2.00 -59.07 -24.54
CA ALA A 19 1.81 -58.03 -23.54
C ALA A 19 0.55 -57.20 -23.93
N PRO A 20 -0.37 -56.97 -22.99
CA PRO A 20 -1.63 -56.30 -23.32
C PRO A 20 -1.33 -54.79 -23.58
N LYS A 21 -1.17 -54.45 -24.84
CA LYS A 21 -1.01 -53.05 -25.36
C LYS A 21 -2.16 -52.12 -24.96
N GLY A 22 -3.24 -52.63 -24.38
CA GLY A 22 -4.39 -51.84 -23.88
C GLY A 22 -4.17 -51.12 -22.56
N ARG A 23 -3.34 -51.71 -21.66
CA ARG A 23 -3.13 -51.14 -20.32
C ARG A 23 -2.24 -49.88 -20.34
N LEU A 24 -1.34 -49.77 -21.32
CA LEU A 24 -0.49 -48.59 -21.46
C LEU A 24 -1.31 -47.38 -21.96
N LYS A 25 -2.17 -47.59 -22.94
CA LYS A 25 -3.10 -46.53 -23.45
C LYS A 25 -4.06 -46.07 -22.36
N LEU A 26 -4.60 -46.99 -21.55
CA LEU A 26 -5.48 -46.66 -20.44
C LEU A 26 -4.76 -45.82 -19.36
N LYS A 27 -3.53 -46.21 -18.99
CA LYS A 27 -2.69 -45.46 -18.03
C LYS A 27 -2.35 -44.05 -18.56
N LEU A 28 -2.06 -43.92 -19.86
CA LEU A 28 -1.79 -42.65 -20.52
C LEU A 28 -3.02 -41.76 -20.55
N MET A 29 -4.22 -42.30 -20.81
CA MET A 29 -5.46 -41.55 -20.76
C MET A 29 -5.81 -41.08 -19.34
N ILE A 30 -5.57 -41.93 -18.33
CA ILE A 30 -5.80 -41.53 -16.91
C ILE A 30 -4.82 -40.43 -16.51
N ALA A 31 -3.54 -40.53 -16.91
CA ALA A 31 -2.54 -39.50 -16.65
C ALA A 31 -2.87 -38.17 -17.32
N ALA A 32 -3.32 -38.22 -18.60
CA ALA A 32 -3.74 -37.03 -19.33
C ALA A 32 -4.98 -36.38 -18.69
N ALA A 33 -5.95 -37.17 -18.24
CA ALA A 33 -7.15 -36.67 -17.54
C ALA A 33 -6.78 -36.03 -16.19
N ALA A 34 -5.84 -36.62 -15.43
CA ALA A 34 -5.36 -36.07 -14.17
C ALA A 34 -4.64 -34.73 -14.36
N VAL A 35 -3.79 -34.59 -15.37
CA VAL A 35 -3.11 -33.33 -15.72
C VAL A 35 -4.13 -32.26 -16.11
N LEU A 36 -5.12 -32.63 -16.94
CA LEU A 36 -6.17 -31.70 -17.35
C LEU A 36 -7.00 -31.19 -16.16
N LEU A 37 -7.31 -32.08 -15.21
CA LEU A 37 -8.03 -31.73 -13.99
C LEU A 37 -7.21 -30.76 -13.12
N VAL A 38 -5.91 -31.00 -12.95
CA VAL A 38 -5.02 -30.08 -12.21
C VAL A 38 -4.97 -28.70 -12.88
N VAL A 39 -4.85 -28.65 -14.22
CA VAL A 39 -4.84 -27.36 -14.94
C VAL A 39 -6.15 -26.60 -14.76
N VAL A 40 -7.30 -27.29 -14.81
CA VAL A 40 -8.61 -26.67 -14.59
C VAL A 40 -8.75 -26.15 -13.16
N VAL A 41 -8.27 -26.90 -12.16
CA VAL A 41 -8.31 -26.46 -10.74
C VAL A 41 -7.39 -25.24 -10.54
N VAL A 42 -6.18 -25.23 -11.09
CA VAL A 42 -5.27 -24.09 -11.00
C VAL A 42 -5.86 -22.86 -11.73
N ALA A 43 -6.41 -23.06 -12.92
CA ALA A 43 -7.08 -21.97 -13.66
C ALA A 43 -8.30 -21.42 -12.92
N ALA A 44 -9.09 -22.29 -12.30
CA ALA A 44 -10.26 -21.88 -11.51
C ALA A 44 -9.86 -21.13 -10.24
N THR A 45 -8.84 -21.61 -9.53
CA THR A 45 -8.33 -20.90 -8.33
C THR A 45 -7.70 -19.57 -8.69
N TRP A 46 -6.95 -19.51 -9.79
CA TRP A 46 -6.39 -18.26 -10.30
C TRP A 46 -7.49 -17.27 -10.72
N PHE A 47 -8.50 -17.75 -11.41
CA PHE A 47 -9.65 -16.94 -11.83
C PHE A 47 -10.47 -16.43 -10.65
N LEU A 48 -10.73 -17.27 -9.64
CA LEU A 48 -11.43 -16.86 -8.42
C LEU A 48 -10.59 -15.88 -7.59
N PHE A 49 -9.29 -16.09 -7.51
CA PHE A 49 -8.39 -15.18 -6.79
C PHE A 49 -8.32 -13.81 -7.49
N PHE A 50 -8.19 -13.78 -8.82
CA PHE A 50 -8.20 -12.52 -9.58
C PHE A 50 -9.55 -11.82 -9.58
N ARG A 51 -10.64 -12.58 -9.57
CA ARG A 51 -11.99 -12.01 -9.49
C ARG A 51 -12.28 -11.40 -8.13
N HIS A 52 -11.78 -12.01 -7.04
CA HIS A 52 -11.88 -11.44 -5.69
C HIS A 52 -11.03 -10.19 -5.49
N SER A 53 -9.92 -10.07 -6.20
CA SER A 53 -9.07 -8.87 -6.14
C SER A 53 -9.65 -7.67 -6.92
N GLY A 54 -10.65 -7.89 -7.76
CA GLY A 54 -11.31 -6.84 -8.55
C GLY A 54 -12.56 -6.23 -7.91
N GLU A 55 -13.16 -6.89 -6.90
CA GLU A 55 -14.39 -6.40 -6.27
C GLU A 55 -14.17 -5.47 -5.08
N GLU A 56 -12.95 -5.36 -4.56
CA GLU A 56 -12.67 -4.39 -3.48
C GLU A 56 -12.50 -2.94 -3.94
N MET A 57 -12.52 -2.67 -5.25
CA MET A 57 -12.31 -1.32 -5.79
C MET A 57 -13.58 -0.58 -6.21
N HIS A 58 -14.75 -1.19 -6.05
CA HIS A 58 -16.04 -0.54 -6.27
C HIS A 58 -17.04 -0.87 -5.15
N ALA A 59 -16.59 -0.80 -3.90
CA ALA A 59 -17.49 -0.32 -2.88
C ALA A 59 -17.82 1.11 -3.31
N GLU A 60 -19.00 1.30 -3.88
CA GLU A 60 -19.64 2.59 -4.07
C GLU A 60 -19.50 3.34 -2.73
N ALA A 61 -18.43 4.13 -2.65
CA ALA A 61 -18.15 4.93 -1.47
C ALA A 61 -19.38 5.78 -1.33
N ALA A 62 -20.18 5.50 -0.31
CA ALA A 62 -21.28 6.37 0.09
C ALA A 62 -20.74 7.79 -0.04
N PRO A 63 -21.46 8.73 -0.70
CA PRO A 63 -20.91 10.03 -1.06
C PRO A 63 -20.21 10.61 0.16
N ALA A 64 -18.89 10.70 0.08
CA ALA A 64 -18.07 11.15 1.18
C ALA A 64 -18.61 12.53 1.54
N LYS A 65 -19.07 12.70 2.78
CA LYS A 65 -19.52 14.00 3.26
C LYS A 65 -18.42 14.99 2.92
N PRO A 66 -18.76 16.17 2.38
CA PRO A 66 -17.77 17.17 2.05
C PRO A 66 -16.92 17.47 3.30
N PRO A 67 -15.59 17.59 3.14
CA PRO A 67 -14.72 17.94 4.26
C PRO A 67 -15.10 19.32 4.80
N VAL A 68 -14.92 19.50 6.08
CA VAL A 68 -15.15 20.76 6.77
C VAL A 68 -13.82 21.44 7.03
N PHE A 69 -13.77 22.77 6.92
CA PHE A 69 -12.56 23.55 7.05
C PHE A 69 -12.61 24.47 8.27
N LEU A 70 -11.54 24.46 9.06
CA LEU A 70 -11.36 25.34 10.21
C LEU A 70 -10.17 26.25 9.95
N GLU A 71 -10.41 27.55 9.87
CA GLU A 71 -9.35 28.55 9.72
C GLU A 71 -8.60 28.74 11.05
N VAL A 72 -7.28 28.76 10.95
CA VAL A 72 -6.38 29.15 12.05
C VAL A 72 -6.03 30.63 11.86
N SER A 73 -5.82 31.35 12.96
CA SER A 73 -5.41 32.75 12.92
C SER A 73 -4.15 32.95 12.07
N ASP A 74 -4.09 34.06 11.34
CA ASP A 74 -2.91 34.44 10.57
C ASP A 74 -1.67 34.51 11.47
N MET A 75 -0.55 34.00 10.98
CA MET A 75 0.70 33.98 11.72
C MET A 75 1.81 34.66 10.94
N LEU A 76 2.59 35.48 11.64
CA LEU A 76 3.81 36.08 11.15
C LEU A 76 4.94 35.68 12.11
N VAL A 77 5.93 34.96 11.62
CA VAL A 77 7.06 34.47 12.41
C VAL A 77 8.40 34.81 11.75
N ASN A 78 9.42 34.99 12.56
CA ASN A 78 10.81 35.08 12.06
C ASN A 78 11.29 33.69 11.72
N LEU A 79 11.88 33.51 10.57
CA LEU A 79 12.59 32.29 10.21
C LEU A 79 13.96 32.25 10.88
N SER A 80 14.44 31.03 11.14
CA SER A 80 15.79 30.81 11.60
C SER A 80 16.80 31.17 10.50
N GLY A 81 17.79 31.99 10.80
CA GLY A 81 18.86 32.41 9.89
C GLY A 81 20.23 32.24 10.49
N SER A 82 21.27 32.39 9.67
CA SER A 82 22.65 32.39 10.13
C SER A 82 23.03 33.76 10.73
N PRO A 83 23.96 33.82 11.69
CA PRO A 83 24.45 35.09 12.18
C PRO A 83 24.96 36.01 11.04
N GLY A 84 24.41 37.21 10.95
CA GLY A 84 24.77 38.19 9.93
C GLY A 84 23.87 38.16 8.67
N GLU A 85 22.97 37.22 8.53
CA GLU A 85 21.95 37.23 7.49
C GLU A 85 20.80 38.18 7.83
N ARG A 86 20.10 38.66 6.80
CA ARG A 86 18.89 39.46 7.01
C ARG A 86 17.80 38.61 7.61
N VAL A 87 17.12 39.14 8.60
CA VAL A 87 15.95 38.48 9.20
C VAL A 87 14.87 38.33 8.12
N GLN A 88 14.43 37.10 7.92
CA GLN A 88 13.33 36.77 7.01
C GLN A 88 12.09 36.43 7.81
N TYR A 89 10.95 36.89 7.34
CA TYR A 89 9.67 36.67 7.96
C TYR A 89 8.83 35.73 7.11
N LEU A 90 8.17 34.80 7.76
CA LEU A 90 7.19 33.93 7.16
C LEU A 90 5.80 34.37 7.56
N LYS A 91 5.00 34.81 6.61
CA LYS A 91 3.57 35.01 6.77
C LYS A 91 2.85 33.76 6.28
N VAL A 92 2.01 33.17 7.13
CA VAL A 92 1.26 31.97 6.79
C VAL A 92 -0.18 32.05 7.27
N ARG A 93 -1.08 31.59 6.41
CA ARG A 93 -2.50 31.41 6.71
C ARG A 93 -2.84 29.94 6.56
N ILE A 94 -3.22 29.30 7.67
CA ILE A 94 -3.43 27.86 7.78
C ILE A 94 -4.92 27.57 7.88
N VAL A 95 -5.32 26.45 7.25
CA VAL A 95 -6.65 25.87 7.36
C VAL A 95 -6.52 24.40 7.70
N LEU A 96 -7.30 23.94 8.66
CA LEU A 96 -7.38 22.53 9.05
C LEU A 96 -8.55 21.88 8.32
N GLU A 97 -8.28 20.79 7.63
CA GLU A 97 -9.30 19.95 7.00
C GLU A 97 -9.72 18.84 7.96
N VAL A 98 -11.02 18.75 8.24
CA VAL A 98 -11.60 17.70 9.10
C VAL A 98 -12.71 16.94 8.39
N LYS A 99 -12.90 15.69 8.77
CA LYS A 99 -13.90 14.82 8.15
C LYS A 99 -15.35 15.26 8.43
N GLU A 100 -15.60 15.66 9.66
CA GLU A 100 -16.96 15.87 10.15
C GLU A 100 -17.04 17.12 11.04
N GLU A 101 -18.16 17.81 10.98
CA GLU A 101 -18.41 19.03 11.73
C GLU A 101 -18.31 18.85 13.26
N ARG A 102 -18.72 17.71 13.79
CA ARG A 102 -18.60 17.40 15.22
C ARG A 102 -17.14 17.40 15.72
N GLN A 103 -16.15 17.16 14.86
CA GLN A 103 -14.75 17.24 15.22
C GLN A 103 -14.30 18.68 15.46
N LEU A 104 -14.95 19.66 14.82
CA LEU A 104 -14.64 21.07 15.03
C LEU A 104 -14.85 21.48 16.50
N GLU A 105 -15.90 20.98 17.13
CA GLU A 105 -16.20 21.32 18.54
C GLU A 105 -15.13 20.77 19.49
N ALA A 106 -14.52 19.64 19.14
CA ALA A 106 -13.42 19.07 19.91
C ALA A 106 -12.09 19.81 19.65
N ILE A 107 -11.92 20.38 18.45
CA ILE A 107 -10.66 21.05 18.05
C ILE A 107 -10.65 22.51 18.49
N LYS A 108 -11.79 23.23 18.43
CA LYS A 108 -11.88 24.65 18.80
C LYS A 108 -11.26 25.00 20.15
N PRO A 109 -11.49 24.25 21.24
CA PRO A 109 -10.86 24.55 22.54
C PRO A 109 -9.32 24.39 22.53
N ALA A 110 -8.80 23.58 21.62
CA ALA A 110 -7.35 23.35 21.48
C ALA A 110 -6.66 24.40 20.59
N MET A 111 -7.39 25.30 19.93
CA MET A 111 -6.84 26.28 18.99
C MET A 111 -5.68 27.10 19.54
N PRO A 112 -5.72 27.64 20.77
CA PRO A 112 -4.58 28.37 21.31
C PRO A 112 -3.31 27.51 21.36
N ARG A 113 -3.44 26.26 21.76
CA ARG A 113 -2.33 25.31 21.82
C ARG A 113 -1.79 24.94 20.44
N LEU A 114 -2.68 24.81 19.46
CA LEU A 114 -2.30 24.55 18.07
C LEU A 114 -1.52 25.74 17.48
N THR A 115 -2.00 26.96 17.74
CA THR A 115 -1.31 28.19 17.30
C THR A 115 0.09 28.29 17.91
N ASP A 116 0.25 27.99 19.20
CA ASP A 116 1.54 28.00 19.89
C ASP A 116 2.51 26.99 19.25
N ILE A 117 2.08 25.75 19.04
CA ILE A 117 2.91 24.71 18.40
C ILE A 117 3.32 25.10 16.98
N PHE A 118 2.42 25.69 16.21
CA PHE A 118 2.74 26.19 14.88
C PHE A 118 3.80 27.29 14.95
N GLN A 119 3.63 28.27 15.83
CA GLN A 119 4.61 29.36 15.99
C GLN A 119 5.98 28.86 16.39
N ILE A 120 6.05 27.92 17.34
CA ILE A 120 7.31 27.32 17.78
C ILE A 120 8.01 26.64 16.61
N TYR A 121 7.29 25.76 15.90
CA TYR A 121 7.87 24.99 14.82
C TYR A 121 8.27 25.87 13.61
N LEU A 122 7.42 26.80 13.21
CA LEU A 122 7.69 27.69 12.09
C LEU A 122 8.92 28.57 12.32
N ARG A 123 9.23 28.96 13.56
CA ARG A 123 10.44 29.73 13.91
C ARG A 123 11.72 28.91 13.81
N GLU A 124 11.66 27.58 13.89
CA GLU A 124 12.80 26.70 13.73
C GLU A 124 13.22 26.54 12.26
N LEU A 125 12.30 26.80 11.32
CA LEU A 125 12.53 26.63 9.91
C LEU A 125 13.43 27.72 9.32
N ARG A 126 14.22 27.33 8.33
CA ARG A 126 14.98 28.24 7.47
C ARG A 126 14.22 28.47 6.17
N ALA A 127 14.44 29.59 5.52
CA ALA A 127 13.82 29.85 4.22
C ALA A 127 14.13 28.76 3.18
N GLY A 128 15.33 28.17 3.25
CA GLY A 128 15.70 27.03 2.40
C GLY A 128 14.87 25.79 2.58
N ASP A 129 14.33 25.55 3.78
CA ASP A 129 13.49 24.37 4.08
C ASP A 129 12.12 24.46 3.41
N LEU A 130 11.70 25.68 3.06
CA LEU A 130 10.41 25.97 2.43
C LEU A 130 10.50 26.05 0.90
N ASN A 131 11.69 25.86 0.33
CA ASN A 131 11.91 25.96 -1.10
C ASN A 131 11.32 24.78 -1.87
N GLY A 132 10.59 25.10 -2.92
CA GLY A 132 9.98 24.14 -3.83
C GLY A 132 8.81 23.36 -3.23
N SER A 133 8.19 22.54 -4.05
CA SER A 133 7.03 21.73 -3.64
C SER A 133 7.35 20.69 -2.56
N ALA A 134 8.56 20.13 -2.59
CA ALA A 134 8.99 19.13 -1.62
C ALA A 134 9.15 19.71 -0.21
N GLY A 135 9.62 20.97 -0.09
CA GLY A 135 9.71 21.68 1.19
C GLY A 135 8.32 21.93 1.79
N LEU A 136 7.42 22.46 0.96
CA LEU A 136 6.04 22.72 1.38
C LEU A 136 5.26 21.44 1.73
N PHE A 137 5.51 20.35 1.00
CA PHE A 137 4.89 19.06 1.32
C PHE A 137 5.35 18.54 2.67
N ARG A 138 6.66 18.57 2.96
CA ARG A 138 7.20 18.17 4.27
C ARG A 138 6.66 19.04 5.42
N LEU A 139 6.56 20.35 5.19
CA LEU A 139 5.97 21.26 6.16
C LEU A 139 4.53 20.87 6.47
N LYS A 140 3.72 20.63 5.44
CA LYS A 140 2.32 20.22 5.57
C LYS A 140 2.16 18.92 6.36
N GLU A 141 2.94 17.91 6.04
CA GLU A 141 2.98 16.62 6.73
C GLU A 141 3.34 16.76 8.21
N GLU A 142 4.40 17.51 8.50
CA GLU A 142 4.86 17.73 9.87
C GLU A 142 3.85 18.49 10.72
N LEU A 143 3.24 19.54 10.18
CA LEU A 143 2.20 20.27 10.88
C LEU A 143 0.96 19.40 11.13
N THR A 144 0.55 18.59 10.15
CA THR A 144 -0.57 17.64 10.31
C THR A 144 -0.27 16.65 11.45
N ARG A 145 0.94 16.10 11.48
CA ARG A 145 1.36 15.19 12.55
C ARG A 145 1.33 15.83 13.93
N ARG A 146 1.85 17.06 14.05
CA ARG A 146 1.86 17.82 15.31
C ARG A 146 0.45 18.14 15.80
N VAL A 147 -0.43 18.58 14.90
CA VAL A 147 -1.84 18.82 15.21
C VAL A 147 -2.48 17.56 15.77
N ASN A 148 -2.35 16.43 15.06
CA ASN A 148 -2.97 15.17 15.46
C ASN A 148 -2.46 14.63 16.81
N THR A 149 -1.20 14.93 17.15
CA THR A 149 -0.66 14.59 18.47
C THR A 149 -1.35 15.39 19.60
N VAL A 150 -1.66 16.66 19.34
CA VAL A 150 -2.23 17.58 20.35
C VAL A 150 -3.72 17.34 20.56
N ILE A 151 -4.46 17.10 19.48
CA ILE A 151 -5.92 16.96 19.53
C ILE A 151 -6.40 15.52 19.75
N SER A 152 -5.47 14.57 19.94
CA SER A 152 -5.82 13.17 20.19
C SER A 152 -6.87 13.05 21.31
N PRO A 153 -7.92 12.23 21.16
CA PRO A 153 -8.18 11.23 20.11
C PRO A 153 -8.80 11.78 18.81
N SER A 154 -9.13 13.07 18.72
CA SER A 154 -9.58 13.68 17.47
C SER A 154 -8.45 13.75 16.44
N GLN A 155 -8.79 13.89 15.16
CA GLN A 155 -7.81 13.97 14.08
C GLN A 155 -8.25 14.95 13.01
N VAL A 156 -7.28 15.64 12.39
CA VAL A 156 -7.47 16.37 11.14
C VAL A 156 -6.97 15.52 9.98
N ASN A 157 -7.59 15.67 8.82
CA ASN A 157 -7.16 14.99 7.61
C ASN A 157 -5.85 15.58 7.08
N ALA A 158 -5.80 16.90 7.03
CA ALA A 158 -4.65 17.63 6.52
C ALA A 158 -4.59 19.06 7.07
N VAL A 159 -3.39 19.59 7.10
CA VAL A 159 -3.13 21.02 7.22
C VAL A 159 -2.99 21.59 5.80
N LEU A 160 -3.73 22.65 5.50
CA LEU A 160 -3.71 23.32 4.22
C LEU A 160 -3.17 24.76 4.38
N PHE A 161 -2.49 25.25 3.36
CA PHE A 161 -2.02 26.64 3.31
C PHE A 161 -2.90 27.44 2.36
N LYS A 162 -3.57 28.46 2.89
CA LYS A 162 -4.32 29.44 2.11
C LYS A 162 -3.39 30.52 1.56
N GLU A 163 -2.36 30.85 2.32
CA GLU A 163 -1.32 31.81 1.96
C GLU A 163 0.01 31.39 2.63
N ILE A 164 1.11 31.50 1.91
CA ILE A 164 2.46 31.35 2.43
C ILE A 164 3.39 32.29 1.68
N VAL A 165 4.01 33.23 2.42
CA VAL A 165 4.87 34.28 1.85
C VAL A 165 6.09 34.45 2.73
N ILE A 166 7.28 34.46 2.12
CA ILE A 166 8.55 34.79 2.76
C ILE A 166 8.92 36.23 2.35
N GLN A 167 9.24 37.07 3.32
CA GLN A 167 9.59 38.47 3.15
C GLN A 167 10.93 38.77 3.76
#